data_34a89b36ae6d22092257026f2c6b7c78
#
_entry.id   34a89b36ae6d22092257026f2c6b7c78
#
_cell.length_a   1.000
_cell.length_b   1.000
_cell.length_c   1.000
_cell.angle_alpha   90.00
_cell.angle_beta   90.00
_cell.angle_gamma   90.00
#
_symmetry.space_group_name_H-M   'P 1'
#
loop_
_entity.id
_entity.type
_entity.pdbx_description
1 polymer ?
#
loop_
_entity_poly.entity_id
_entity_poly.type
_entity_poly.pdbx_seq_one_letter_code
_entity_poly.pdbx_strand_id
1 'polypeptide(L)'
;QFGHSCDALLDLEQPEPDSLRNYVEERYDTNPLEEDSDGDLIADRYEIAYGQIQLGVHCGVPVFGTLNLQAPYTDFMSGHGDRTWFEQDMDNDGRLNGPGDWDTDGDGMPDGFEYCYSLDHSGDRFLNPANATDAYGDTDEDGLNNVEEYEVAYTWGPENFTSPLEFDTDNDGMPDGWEHLSGIHPNDGSNADDDPDFDGYDADGDGGVRYSGLVGVTTVHAISVEVGDYVQVNSTILWVRTVQSSQYVNIPIKTLIAGWVYSINVEIDQEVISRLQDLAIVVEENERFTNLDEYNARDRDNDGFVDGRSTDPLVADTDADGLIDGIEVIGWTIRIVDQGVRDVIVRSDPGAYDTDRDGLSDATEYYETFTNATDRDTDSDGLEDFTEAMDGFVWNGSGYFTNASSHDTDLDGLSDGEEVVDGLDQYITHANNPDSDDDGLFDGSEV
;
A
#
# COMPACT_ATOMS: atom_id res chain seq x y z
N GLN A 1 -52.88 27.02 -23.37
CA GLN A 1 -54.09 26.40 -22.80
C GLN A 1 -54.49 25.11 -23.55
N PHE A 2 -53.63 24.14 -23.73
CA PHE A 2 -53.96 22.80 -24.24
C PHE A 2 -52.93 21.77 -23.75
N GLY A 3 -52.61 21.75 -22.44
CA GLY A 3 -51.67 20.81 -21.85
C GLY A 3 -52.30 19.85 -20.82
N HIS A 4 -53.42 20.19 -20.21
CA HIS A 4 -53.89 19.52 -19.01
C HIS A 4 -54.75 18.26 -19.20
N SER A 5 -54.99 17.77 -20.41
CA SER A 5 -55.87 16.61 -20.57
C SER A 5 -55.20 15.26 -20.81
N CYS A 6 -53.87 15.26 -20.97
CA CYS A 6 -53.16 14.01 -21.17
C CYS A 6 -52.54 13.47 -19.86
N ASP A 7 -52.10 14.34 -18.95
CA ASP A 7 -51.49 13.92 -17.69
C ASP A 7 -52.45 13.22 -16.73
N ALA A 8 -53.72 13.70 -16.67
CA ALA A 8 -54.75 13.06 -15.84
C ALA A 8 -55.12 11.62 -16.30
N LEU A 9 -54.72 11.21 -17.50
CA LEU A 9 -54.89 9.85 -18.00
C LEU A 9 -53.66 8.97 -17.74
N LEU A 10 -52.47 9.56 -17.71
CA LEU A 10 -51.25 8.86 -17.35
C LEU A 10 -51.20 8.50 -15.85
N ASP A 11 -51.66 9.39 -14.98
CA ASP A 11 -51.84 9.13 -13.53
C ASP A 11 -52.74 7.92 -13.21
N LEU A 12 -53.51 7.40 -14.18
CA LEU A 12 -54.44 6.28 -13.98
C LEU A 12 -53.91 4.95 -14.52
N GLU A 13 -52.90 4.92 -15.36
CA GLU A 13 -52.49 3.72 -16.12
C GLU A 13 -51.11 3.16 -15.82
N GLN A 14 -50.23 3.89 -15.15
CA GLN A 14 -48.86 3.43 -14.77
C GLN A 14 -48.63 3.66 -13.26
N PRO A 15 -48.14 2.69 -12.51
CA PRO A 15 -47.62 2.96 -11.18
C PRO A 15 -46.31 3.76 -11.34
N GLU A 16 -46.30 4.95 -10.83
CA GLU A 16 -45.10 5.78 -10.75
C GLU A 16 -44.05 5.09 -9.85
N PRO A 17 -42.77 5.12 -10.18
CA PRO A 17 -41.72 4.48 -9.39
C PRO A 17 -41.72 4.92 -7.93
N ASP A 18 -41.89 6.21 -7.69
CA ASP A 18 -41.83 6.84 -6.36
C ASP A 18 -43.21 7.07 -5.70
N SER A 19 -44.31 6.72 -6.40
CA SER A 19 -45.71 6.94 -5.96
C SER A 19 -46.16 8.40 -5.91
N LEU A 20 -45.45 9.33 -6.54
CA LEU A 20 -45.91 10.67 -6.80
C LEU A 20 -46.90 10.69 -7.97
N ARG A 21 -47.62 11.78 -8.14
CA ARG A 21 -48.53 12.01 -9.26
C ARG A 21 -47.91 13.02 -10.21
N ASN A 22 -47.98 12.76 -11.52
CA ASN A 22 -47.36 13.61 -12.54
C ASN A 22 -47.65 15.11 -12.39
N TYR A 23 -48.81 15.52 -11.83
CA TYR A 23 -49.05 16.95 -11.61
C TYR A 23 -48.25 17.55 -10.45
N VAL A 24 -47.78 16.70 -9.52
CA VAL A 24 -46.87 17.10 -8.43
C VAL A 24 -45.49 17.24 -9.00
N GLU A 25 -45.05 16.26 -9.75
CA GLU A 25 -43.78 16.21 -10.43
C GLU A 25 -43.59 17.39 -11.41
N GLU A 26 -44.63 17.66 -12.26
CA GLU A 26 -44.65 18.85 -13.13
C GLU A 26 -44.50 20.16 -12.33
N ARG A 27 -44.95 20.17 -11.10
CA ARG A 27 -44.88 21.36 -10.25
C ARG A 27 -43.47 21.60 -9.65
N TYR A 28 -42.76 20.53 -9.37
CA TYR A 28 -41.45 20.56 -8.73
C TYR A 28 -40.33 20.24 -9.72
N ASP A 29 -40.64 20.09 -11.01
CA ASP A 29 -39.75 19.83 -12.13
C ASP A 29 -38.99 18.48 -12.01
N THR A 30 -39.62 17.49 -11.36
CA THR A 30 -39.10 16.14 -11.22
C THR A 30 -39.44 15.26 -12.42
N ASN A 31 -38.71 14.14 -12.62
CA ASN A 31 -38.91 13.22 -13.75
C ASN A 31 -39.87 12.08 -13.37
N PRO A 32 -41.10 11.99 -13.91
CA PRO A 32 -42.07 10.97 -13.52
C PRO A 32 -41.69 9.54 -13.87
N LEU A 33 -40.52 9.29 -14.39
CA LEU A 33 -39.99 7.96 -14.71
C LEU A 33 -38.84 7.52 -13.81
N GLU A 34 -38.39 8.40 -12.93
CA GLU A 34 -37.31 8.19 -12.00
C GLU A 34 -37.81 8.40 -10.57
N GLU A 35 -37.27 7.68 -9.60
CA GLU A 35 -37.62 7.80 -8.18
C GLU A 35 -36.87 8.94 -7.49
N ASP A 36 -35.75 9.31 -8.06
CA ASP A 36 -34.80 10.34 -7.64
C ASP A 36 -34.39 11.08 -8.92
N SER A 37 -34.93 12.27 -9.15
CA SER A 37 -34.82 12.99 -10.42
C SER A 37 -33.49 13.70 -10.64
N ASP A 38 -32.80 14.08 -9.58
CA ASP A 38 -31.53 14.78 -9.63
C ASP A 38 -30.34 13.90 -9.26
N GLY A 39 -30.60 12.73 -8.66
CA GLY A 39 -29.57 11.74 -8.35
C GLY A 39 -28.84 12.03 -7.05
N ASP A 40 -29.43 12.79 -6.14
CA ASP A 40 -28.82 13.21 -4.87
C ASP A 40 -28.94 12.14 -3.76
N LEU A 41 -29.54 10.98 -4.06
CA LEU A 41 -29.80 9.86 -3.16
C LEU A 41 -31.04 10.05 -2.26
N ILE A 42 -31.81 11.10 -2.42
CA ILE A 42 -33.11 11.29 -1.79
C ILE A 42 -34.23 11.15 -2.85
N ALA A 43 -35.18 10.29 -2.64
CA ALA A 43 -36.28 10.14 -3.60
C ALA A 43 -37.23 11.34 -3.56
N ASP A 44 -37.63 11.86 -4.74
CA ASP A 44 -38.46 13.05 -4.96
C ASP A 44 -39.65 13.18 -4.00
N ARG A 45 -40.35 12.06 -3.72
CA ARG A 45 -41.49 12.04 -2.79
C ARG A 45 -41.14 12.44 -1.38
N TYR A 46 -39.92 12.20 -0.95
CA TYR A 46 -39.49 12.53 0.41
C TYR A 46 -39.10 13.98 0.52
N GLU A 47 -38.40 14.51 -0.46
CA GLU A 47 -38.06 15.91 -0.56
C GLU A 47 -39.32 16.77 -0.60
N ILE A 48 -40.29 16.41 -1.49
CA ILE A 48 -41.58 17.11 -1.62
C ILE A 48 -42.46 16.97 -0.36
N ALA A 49 -42.38 15.85 0.37
CA ALA A 49 -43.21 15.57 1.53
C ALA A 49 -42.77 16.18 2.84
N TYR A 50 -41.70 16.90 2.88
CA TYR A 50 -41.16 17.56 4.08
C TYR A 50 -41.00 16.65 5.30
N GLY A 51 -39.80 16.14 5.50
CA GLY A 51 -39.38 15.48 6.73
C GLY A 51 -40.02 14.12 7.02
N GLN A 52 -40.58 13.48 6.01
CA GLN A 52 -40.98 12.07 6.05
C GLN A 52 -40.00 11.23 5.22
N ILE A 53 -38.71 11.47 5.35
CA ILE A 53 -37.73 10.68 4.66
C ILE A 53 -37.67 9.31 5.34
N GLN A 54 -38.06 8.27 4.63
CA GLN A 54 -37.68 6.91 4.91
C GLN A 54 -36.36 6.70 4.18
N LEU A 55 -35.24 6.89 4.88
CA LEU A 55 -33.94 6.54 4.35
C LEU A 55 -33.97 5.08 3.92
N GLY A 56 -33.96 4.85 2.62
CA GLY A 56 -33.53 3.58 2.08
C GLY A 56 -32.08 3.35 2.42
N VAL A 57 -31.58 2.13 2.28
CA VAL A 57 -30.22 1.70 2.61
C VAL A 57 -29.21 2.37 1.67
N HIS A 58 -28.96 3.68 1.77
CA HIS A 58 -28.00 4.36 0.90
C HIS A 58 -26.72 4.76 1.63
N CYS A 59 -26.74 4.93 2.95
CA CYS A 59 -25.55 5.30 3.72
C CYS A 59 -24.88 4.10 4.40
N GLY A 60 -25.08 2.86 3.94
CA GLY A 60 -24.46 1.66 4.56
C GLY A 60 -24.91 1.37 6.00
N VAL A 61 -25.57 2.30 6.66
CA VAL A 61 -26.07 2.15 8.02
C VAL A 61 -27.50 1.60 7.95
N PRO A 62 -27.80 0.39 8.47
CA PRO A 62 -29.16 -0.07 8.60
C PRO A 62 -29.87 0.84 9.61
N VAL A 63 -30.69 1.76 9.14
CA VAL A 63 -31.53 2.59 9.99
C VAL A 63 -32.65 1.72 10.58
N PHE A 64 -32.36 1.04 11.68
CA PHE A 64 -33.34 0.40 12.53
C PHE A 64 -33.86 1.39 13.58
N GLY A 65 -35.00 1.92 13.32
CA GLY A 65 -35.74 2.75 14.25
C GLY A 65 -36.37 3.95 13.57
N THR A 66 -37.50 4.38 14.08
CA THR A 66 -38.05 5.69 13.76
C THR A 66 -37.03 6.73 14.24
N LEU A 67 -36.09 7.11 13.39
CA LEU A 67 -35.35 8.33 13.55
C LEU A 67 -36.42 9.42 13.75
N ASN A 68 -36.29 10.18 14.82
CA ASN A 68 -37.10 11.38 15.00
C ASN A 68 -36.51 12.44 14.07
N LEU A 69 -36.75 12.27 12.77
CA LEU A 69 -36.30 13.10 11.66
C LEU A 69 -36.76 14.56 11.74
N GLN A 70 -37.50 14.89 12.81
CA GLN A 70 -37.96 16.25 13.04
C GLN A 70 -36.88 17.22 13.53
N ALA A 71 -35.70 16.76 13.92
CA ALA A 71 -34.74 17.65 14.50
C ALA A 71 -33.67 18.22 13.53
N PRO A 72 -32.97 17.45 12.70
CA PRO A 72 -31.99 18.04 11.78
C PRO A 72 -32.67 18.75 10.59
N TYR A 73 -33.55 18.06 9.89
CA TYR A 73 -34.20 18.58 8.68
C TYR A 73 -35.22 19.68 8.95
N THR A 74 -36.00 19.60 10.04
CA THR A 74 -36.90 20.69 10.45
C THR A 74 -36.14 21.89 11.00
N ASP A 75 -34.91 21.74 11.49
CA ASP A 75 -34.07 22.88 11.88
C ASP A 75 -33.39 23.51 10.66
N PHE A 76 -32.95 22.74 9.71
CA PHE A 76 -32.51 23.17 8.40
C PHE A 76 -33.66 23.94 7.69
N MET A 77 -34.85 23.37 7.64
CA MET A 77 -36.04 24.00 7.09
C MET A 77 -36.73 25.00 8.06
N SER A 78 -36.54 24.89 9.38
CA SER A 78 -37.19 25.78 10.35
C SER A 78 -36.53 27.15 10.48
N GLY A 79 -35.29 27.28 10.05
CA GLY A 79 -34.66 28.59 9.83
C GLY A 79 -35.29 29.34 8.66
N HIS A 80 -35.88 28.62 7.74
CA HIS A 80 -36.46 29.11 6.50
C HIS A 80 -37.94 28.77 6.34
N GLY A 81 -38.66 28.52 7.43
CA GLY A 81 -40.03 28.07 7.61
C GLY A 81 -41.11 28.56 6.65
N ASP A 82 -40.81 28.82 5.41
CA ASP A 82 -41.67 29.31 4.35
C ASP A 82 -41.30 28.63 3.03
N ARG A 83 -42.26 28.46 2.14
CA ARG A 83 -42.12 28.02 0.77
C ARG A 83 -41.07 28.78 -0.07
N THR A 84 -40.47 29.78 0.50
CA THR A 84 -39.45 30.64 -0.10
C THR A 84 -38.07 29.94 -0.24
N TRP A 85 -37.84 28.80 0.42
CA TRP A 85 -36.64 27.99 0.24
C TRP A 85 -36.55 27.43 -1.17
N PHE A 86 -37.57 26.76 -1.63
CA PHE A 86 -37.69 26.23 -3.00
C PHE A 86 -37.87 27.33 -4.08
N GLU A 87 -37.87 28.59 -3.71
CA GLU A 87 -37.90 29.73 -4.64
C GLU A 87 -36.52 30.43 -4.68
N GLN A 88 -35.50 29.85 -4.04
CA GLN A 88 -34.12 30.35 -4.02
C GLN A 88 -33.26 29.46 -4.93
N ASP A 89 -32.16 29.99 -5.36
CA ASP A 89 -31.08 29.38 -6.10
C ASP A 89 -29.82 29.83 -5.33
N MET A 90 -29.32 28.94 -4.45
CA MET A 90 -28.32 29.31 -3.45
C MET A 90 -26.93 29.36 -4.06
N ASP A 91 -26.59 28.42 -4.93
CA ASP A 91 -25.30 28.32 -5.60
C ASP A 91 -25.27 29.11 -6.91
N ASN A 92 -26.45 29.56 -7.43
CA ASN A 92 -26.64 30.28 -8.68
C ASN A 92 -26.34 29.43 -9.93
N ASP A 93 -26.62 28.15 -9.90
CA ASP A 93 -26.46 27.23 -11.06
C ASP A 93 -27.64 27.33 -12.05
N GLY A 94 -28.72 27.97 -11.65
CA GLY A 94 -29.92 28.21 -12.45
C GLY A 94 -31.05 27.22 -12.12
N ARG A 95 -30.89 26.35 -11.14
CA ARG A 95 -31.93 25.53 -10.55
C ARG A 95 -32.43 26.17 -9.27
N LEU A 96 -33.54 25.76 -8.79
CA LEU A 96 -34.06 26.16 -7.49
C LEU A 96 -33.78 25.07 -6.47
N ASN A 97 -33.39 25.44 -5.27
CA ASN A 97 -33.11 24.50 -4.18
C ASN A 97 -34.22 23.45 -4.03
N GLY A 98 -33.86 22.21 -3.75
CA GLY A 98 -34.78 21.09 -3.52
C GLY A 98 -34.84 20.11 -4.69
N PRO A 99 -35.96 19.41 -4.94
CA PRO A 99 -35.97 18.17 -5.75
C PRO A 99 -35.52 18.28 -7.22
N GLY A 100 -34.93 19.28 -7.66
CA GLY A 100 -34.36 19.47 -9.00
C GLY A 100 -32.91 19.98 -8.94
N ASP A 101 -32.35 20.00 -7.76
CA ASP A 101 -31.04 20.53 -7.44
C ASP A 101 -30.31 19.54 -6.54
N TRP A 102 -29.38 18.82 -7.09
CA TRP A 102 -28.70 17.71 -6.42
C TRP A 102 -27.67 18.16 -5.37
N ASP A 103 -27.27 19.43 -5.42
CA ASP A 103 -26.23 20.04 -4.59
C ASP A 103 -26.62 21.51 -4.36
N THR A 104 -27.42 21.74 -3.33
CA THR A 104 -28.12 23.02 -3.06
C THR A 104 -27.16 24.18 -2.80
N ASP A 105 -26.00 23.95 -2.23
CA ASP A 105 -25.01 25.01 -1.91
C ASP A 105 -23.77 25.03 -2.81
N GLY A 106 -23.67 24.07 -3.73
CA GLY A 106 -22.67 24.03 -4.79
C GLY A 106 -21.28 23.66 -4.32
N ASP A 107 -21.15 22.82 -3.30
CA ASP A 107 -19.87 22.44 -2.74
C ASP A 107 -19.30 21.12 -3.29
N GLY A 108 -20.09 20.39 -4.07
CA GLY A 108 -19.70 19.15 -4.72
C GLY A 108 -20.25 17.89 -4.06
N MET A 109 -20.88 18.02 -2.90
CA MET A 109 -21.57 16.90 -2.24
C MET A 109 -23.08 16.94 -2.54
N PRO A 110 -23.73 15.82 -2.87
CA PRO A 110 -25.17 15.82 -3.03
C PRO A 110 -25.88 15.97 -1.70
N ASP A 111 -27.03 16.68 -1.71
CA ASP A 111 -27.85 16.94 -0.52
C ASP A 111 -28.13 15.65 0.28
N GLY A 112 -28.32 14.52 -0.42
CA GLY A 112 -28.56 13.24 0.21
C GLY A 112 -27.36 12.68 0.97
N PHE A 113 -26.14 12.86 0.46
CA PHE A 113 -24.93 12.48 1.17
C PHE A 113 -24.77 13.32 2.44
N GLU A 114 -24.88 14.63 2.34
CA GLU A 114 -24.78 15.53 3.49
C GLU A 114 -25.89 15.27 4.52
N TYR A 115 -27.07 14.95 4.05
CA TYR A 115 -28.15 14.58 4.94
C TYR A 115 -27.87 13.28 5.71
N CYS A 116 -27.25 12.27 5.07
CA CYS A 116 -26.83 11.04 5.74
C CYS A 116 -25.88 11.32 6.90
N TYR A 117 -24.95 12.23 6.70
CA TYR A 117 -23.95 12.63 7.70
C TYR A 117 -24.26 13.95 8.39
N SER A 118 -25.54 14.34 8.46
CA SER A 118 -25.98 15.60 9.09
C SER A 118 -25.70 15.68 10.59
N LEU A 119 -25.44 14.57 11.25
CA LEU A 119 -25.08 14.47 12.66
C LEU A 119 -23.82 13.63 12.83
N ASP A 120 -22.89 14.08 13.66
CA ASP A 120 -21.77 13.28 14.09
C ASP A 120 -22.16 12.19 15.11
N HIS A 121 -21.22 11.35 15.52
CA HIS A 121 -21.43 10.30 16.54
C HIS A 121 -21.89 10.83 17.92
N SER A 122 -21.69 12.12 18.20
CA SER A 122 -22.16 12.79 19.43
C SER A 122 -23.59 13.31 19.29
N GLY A 123 -24.13 13.36 18.07
CA GLY A 123 -25.42 13.93 17.71
C GLY A 123 -25.37 15.44 17.52
N ASP A 124 -24.19 16.01 17.37
CA ASP A 124 -23.97 17.40 16.99
C ASP A 124 -24.08 17.52 15.46
N ARG A 125 -24.39 18.70 14.94
CA ARG A 125 -24.48 18.94 13.49
C ARG A 125 -23.13 18.79 12.85
N PHE A 126 -23.10 18.06 11.74
CA PHE A 126 -21.88 17.79 10.99
C PHE A 126 -22.00 18.33 9.55
N LEU A 127 -22.56 17.61 8.59
CA LEU A 127 -22.80 18.12 7.24
C LEU A 127 -24.16 18.83 7.12
N ASN A 128 -24.26 19.80 6.23
CA ASN A 128 -25.47 20.61 6.06
C ASN A 128 -25.60 21.09 4.61
N PRO A 129 -26.60 20.59 3.84
CA PRO A 129 -26.86 20.92 2.44
C PRO A 129 -27.02 22.43 2.10
N ALA A 130 -26.84 23.31 3.03
CA ALA A 130 -26.89 24.76 2.85
C ALA A 130 -25.63 25.46 3.38
N ASN A 131 -24.51 24.79 3.46
CA ASN A 131 -23.28 25.33 4.02
C ASN A 131 -22.03 24.87 3.29
N ALA A 132 -21.79 25.29 2.09
CA ALA A 132 -20.63 24.98 1.25
C ALA A 132 -19.22 25.05 1.91
N THR A 133 -19.12 25.26 3.21
CA THR A 133 -17.82 25.32 3.90
C THR A 133 -17.48 24.06 4.67
N ASP A 134 -18.42 23.17 4.89
CA ASP A 134 -18.18 21.91 5.59
C ASP A 134 -17.62 20.80 4.68
N ALA A 135 -17.70 20.95 3.35
CA ALA A 135 -17.04 20.10 2.37
C ALA A 135 -15.52 19.92 2.60
N TYR A 136 -14.85 20.91 3.17
CA TYR A 136 -13.39 20.93 3.27
C TYR A 136 -12.85 20.46 4.63
N GLY A 137 -13.71 19.97 5.51
CA GLY A 137 -13.30 19.36 6.79
C GLY A 137 -12.78 17.95 6.55
N ASP A 138 -11.75 17.56 7.28
CA ASP A 138 -11.29 16.17 7.47
C ASP A 138 -11.54 15.88 8.96
N THR A 139 -12.57 15.12 9.26
CA THR A 139 -13.08 15.01 10.64
C THR A 139 -12.55 13.78 11.36
N ASP A 140 -12.30 12.72 10.65
CA ASP A 140 -11.75 11.47 11.17
C ASP A 140 -10.23 11.37 11.00
N GLU A 141 -9.64 12.39 10.30
CA GLU A 141 -8.20 12.55 10.13
C GLU A 141 -7.56 11.39 9.30
N ASP A 142 -8.30 10.84 8.34
CA ASP A 142 -7.82 9.77 7.46
C ASP A 142 -7.05 10.28 6.23
N GLY A 143 -7.14 11.58 5.94
CA GLY A 143 -6.47 12.28 4.84
C GLY A 143 -7.38 12.65 3.67
N LEU A 144 -8.68 12.26 3.67
CA LEU A 144 -9.71 12.77 2.78
C LEU A 144 -10.51 13.88 3.50
N ASN A 145 -10.95 14.88 2.77
CA ASN A 145 -11.94 15.82 3.29
C ASN A 145 -13.36 15.35 2.90
N ASN A 146 -14.37 15.91 3.51
CA ASN A 146 -15.75 15.43 3.37
C ASN A 146 -16.24 15.32 1.93
N VAL A 147 -15.83 16.22 1.02
CA VAL A 147 -16.19 16.11 -0.40
C VAL A 147 -15.35 15.03 -1.10
N GLU A 148 -14.10 14.85 -0.75
CA GLU A 148 -13.25 13.79 -1.30
C GLU A 148 -13.78 12.41 -0.92
N GLU A 149 -14.33 12.23 0.28
CA GLU A 149 -15.04 11.05 0.73
C GLU A 149 -16.19 10.65 -0.22
N TYR A 150 -16.99 11.64 -0.61
CA TYR A 150 -18.02 11.41 -1.62
C TYR A 150 -17.40 11.13 -3.00
N GLU A 151 -16.32 11.82 -3.38
CA GLU A 151 -15.67 11.69 -4.69
C GLU A 151 -14.99 10.32 -4.90
N VAL A 152 -14.71 9.55 -3.83
CA VAL A 152 -14.27 8.15 -3.91
C VAL A 152 -15.19 7.33 -4.81
N ALA A 153 -16.50 7.62 -4.79
CA ALA A 153 -17.49 6.99 -5.66
C ALA A 153 -17.24 7.21 -7.16
N TYR A 154 -16.54 8.25 -7.58
CA TYR A 154 -16.19 8.45 -9.01
C TYR A 154 -15.17 7.44 -9.51
N THR A 155 -14.33 6.92 -8.61
CA THR A 155 -13.33 5.90 -8.95
C THR A 155 -13.93 4.49 -8.87
N TRP A 156 -14.68 4.21 -7.81
CA TRP A 156 -15.08 2.85 -7.45
C TRP A 156 -16.56 2.53 -7.74
N GLY A 157 -17.34 3.54 -8.10
CA GLY A 157 -18.76 3.41 -8.46
C GLY A 157 -19.70 4.15 -7.51
N PRO A 158 -20.91 4.49 -7.94
CA PRO A 158 -21.76 5.51 -7.33
C PRO A 158 -22.30 5.19 -5.92
N GLU A 159 -22.09 3.99 -5.41
CA GLU A 159 -22.49 3.59 -4.03
C GLU A 159 -21.27 3.31 -3.15
N ASN A 160 -20.05 3.62 -3.62
CA ASN A 160 -18.80 3.33 -2.93
C ASN A 160 -18.11 4.62 -2.44
N PHE A 161 -18.85 5.53 -1.87
CA PHE A 161 -18.31 6.63 -1.09
C PHE A 161 -17.89 6.15 0.31
N THR A 162 -16.96 6.82 0.93
CA THR A 162 -16.48 6.53 2.28
C THR A 162 -17.21 7.37 3.34
N SER A 163 -16.99 7.10 4.59
CA SER A 163 -17.69 7.76 5.69
C SER A 163 -16.86 8.89 6.29
N PRO A 164 -17.24 10.15 6.16
CA PRO A 164 -16.49 11.28 6.72
C PRO A 164 -16.46 11.34 8.27
N LEU A 165 -16.80 10.25 8.93
CA LEU A 165 -16.78 10.08 10.38
C LEU A 165 -16.03 8.81 10.84
N GLU A 166 -15.60 7.97 9.90
CA GLU A 166 -14.94 6.70 10.17
C GLU A 166 -13.60 6.68 9.44
N PHE A 167 -12.51 6.77 10.14
CA PHE A 167 -11.14 6.73 9.63
C PHE A 167 -10.84 5.54 8.68
N ASP A 168 -11.62 4.48 8.80
CA ASP A 168 -11.49 3.19 8.10
C ASP A 168 -12.93 2.64 7.96
N THR A 169 -13.57 2.89 6.81
CA THR A 169 -15.00 2.62 6.58
C THR A 169 -15.33 1.14 6.57
N ASP A 170 -14.46 0.28 6.05
CA ASP A 170 -14.70 -1.17 5.96
C ASP A 170 -14.07 -1.97 7.12
N ASN A 171 -13.30 -1.31 7.99
CA ASN A 171 -12.69 -1.82 9.21
C ASN A 171 -11.67 -2.94 8.97
N ASP A 172 -10.84 -2.81 7.95
CA ASP A 172 -9.79 -3.77 7.63
C ASP A 172 -8.41 -3.37 8.20
N GLY A 173 -8.28 -2.17 8.73
CA GLY A 173 -7.09 -1.65 9.40
C GLY A 173 -6.31 -0.61 8.59
N MET A 174 -6.74 -0.32 7.37
CA MET A 174 -6.18 0.72 6.51
C MET A 174 -7.13 1.93 6.48
N PRO A 175 -6.65 3.17 6.48
CA PRO A 175 -7.52 4.34 6.38
C PRO A 175 -7.97 4.57 4.93
N ASP A 176 -9.22 5.03 4.77
CA ASP A 176 -9.85 5.26 3.48
C ASP A 176 -9.00 6.14 2.56
N GLY A 177 -8.40 7.22 3.13
CA GLY A 177 -7.54 8.13 2.38
C GLY A 177 -6.26 7.48 1.87
N TRP A 178 -5.63 6.61 2.65
CA TRP A 178 -4.45 5.88 2.17
C TRP A 178 -4.81 4.89 1.06
N GLU A 179 -5.89 4.13 1.23
CA GLU A 179 -6.35 3.16 0.24
C GLU A 179 -6.73 3.85 -1.08
N HIS A 180 -7.50 4.93 -1.00
CA HIS A 180 -7.89 5.69 -2.19
C HIS A 180 -6.68 6.23 -2.96
N LEU A 181 -5.70 6.81 -2.25
CA LEU A 181 -4.47 7.35 -2.85
C LEU A 181 -3.57 6.26 -3.42
N SER A 182 -3.53 5.10 -2.79
CA SER A 182 -2.76 3.93 -3.24
C SER A 182 -3.46 3.12 -4.34
N GLY A 183 -4.72 3.46 -4.69
CA GLY A 183 -5.49 2.78 -5.72
C GLY A 183 -6.10 1.46 -5.26
N ILE A 184 -6.24 1.28 -3.95
CA ILE A 184 -6.96 0.19 -3.29
C ILE A 184 -8.39 0.63 -3.03
N HIS A 185 -9.33 -0.32 -2.92
CA HIS A 185 -10.75 -0.01 -2.76
C HIS A 185 -11.14 0.16 -1.30
N PRO A 186 -11.44 1.38 -0.81
CA PRO A 186 -11.62 1.67 0.62
C PRO A 186 -12.92 1.15 1.25
N ASN A 187 -13.72 0.39 0.52
CA ASN A 187 -14.94 -0.27 1.01
C ASN A 187 -14.90 -1.79 0.77
N ASP A 188 -13.72 -2.38 0.54
CA ASP A 188 -13.55 -3.82 0.34
C ASP A 188 -12.62 -4.41 1.40
N GLY A 189 -13.07 -4.56 2.62
CA GLY A 189 -12.31 -5.12 3.74
C GLY A 189 -11.74 -6.53 3.54
N SER A 190 -11.71 -7.03 2.33
CA SER A 190 -11.01 -8.26 1.96
C SER A 190 -9.66 -8.00 1.28
N ASN A 191 -9.38 -6.77 0.89
CA ASN A 191 -8.17 -6.41 0.16
C ASN A 191 -6.94 -6.21 1.07
N ALA A 192 -7.12 -6.08 2.39
CA ALA A 192 -6.02 -5.98 3.36
C ALA A 192 -5.03 -7.16 3.27
N ASP A 193 -5.54 -8.34 2.97
CA ASP A 193 -4.75 -9.56 2.82
C ASP A 193 -4.24 -9.77 1.38
N ASP A 194 -4.51 -8.87 0.44
CA ASP A 194 -3.98 -8.93 -0.92
C ASP A 194 -2.51 -8.45 -0.95
N ASP A 195 -1.78 -8.89 -1.94
CA ASP A 195 -0.39 -8.57 -2.21
C ASP A 195 -0.25 -8.55 -3.75
N PRO A 196 -0.61 -7.40 -4.36
CA PRO A 196 -0.77 -7.31 -5.81
C PRO A 196 0.54 -7.17 -6.58
N ASP A 197 1.60 -6.70 -5.96
CA ASP A 197 2.92 -6.52 -6.56
C ASP A 197 3.91 -7.66 -6.27
N PHE A 198 3.53 -8.58 -5.35
CA PHE A 198 4.27 -9.80 -5.01
C PHE A 198 5.68 -9.51 -4.48
N ASP A 199 5.80 -8.63 -3.52
CA ASP A 199 7.05 -8.25 -2.90
C ASP A 199 7.34 -8.99 -1.58
N GLY A 200 6.49 -9.93 -1.18
CA GLY A 200 6.74 -10.86 -0.09
C GLY A 200 8.05 -11.63 -0.26
N TYR A 201 8.68 -12.00 0.85
CA TYR A 201 10.04 -12.51 0.89
C TYR A 201 10.13 -13.88 1.56
N ASP A 202 10.73 -14.86 0.87
CA ASP A 202 11.09 -16.20 1.41
C ASP A 202 12.22 -16.06 2.45
N ALA A 203 11.85 -15.68 3.67
CA ALA A 203 12.77 -15.28 4.72
C ALA A 203 13.58 -16.46 5.29
N ASP A 204 13.03 -17.67 5.29
CA ASP A 204 13.70 -18.88 5.79
C ASP A 204 14.41 -19.68 4.68
N GLY A 205 14.20 -19.30 3.41
CA GLY A 205 14.89 -19.81 2.25
C GLY A 205 14.43 -21.21 1.78
N ASP A 206 13.24 -21.64 2.16
CA ASP A 206 12.70 -22.94 1.81
C ASP A 206 11.78 -22.93 0.57
N GLY A 207 11.35 -21.73 0.11
CA GLY A 207 10.50 -21.51 -1.05
C GLY A 207 11.17 -21.70 -2.40
N GLY A 208 12.49 -21.76 -2.45
CA GLY A 208 13.26 -21.90 -3.67
C GLY A 208 13.03 -23.22 -4.41
N VAL A 209 12.41 -23.18 -5.60
CA VAL A 209 12.13 -24.37 -6.44
C VAL A 209 13.33 -24.68 -7.32
N ARG A 210 14.08 -25.74 -6.99
CA ARG A 210 15.37 -26.08 -7.60
C ARG A 210 15.35 -27.46 -8.26
N TYR A 211 16.22 -27.65 -9.27
CA TYR A 211 16.49 -28.97 -9.84
C TYR A 211 17.88 -29.49 -9.48
N SER A 212 17.93 -30.44 -8.56
CA SER A 212 19.17 -31.04 -8.07
C SER A 212 19.77 -32.13 -8.99
N GLY A 213 19.01 -32.61 -9.98
CA GLY A 213 19.34 -33.78 -10.81
C GLY A 213 20.12 -33.46 -12.09
N LEU A 214 20.86 -32.36 -12.17
CA LEU A 214 21.62 -31.94 -13.38
C LEU A 214 22.59 -33.03 -13.85
N VAL A 215 22.27 -33.61 -14.98
CA VAL A 215 23.12 -34.57 -15.71
C VAL A 215 23.10 -34.22 -17.20
N GLY A 216 24.19 -33.66 -17.71
CA GLY A 216 24.25 -33.16 -19.09
C GLY A 216 23.48 -31.86 -19.30
N VAL A 217 23.16 -31.55 -20.57
CA VAL A 217 22.37 -30.37 -20.90
C VAL A 217 20.93 -30.60 -20.46
N THR A 218 20.45 -29.72 -19.61
CA THR A 218 19.07 -29.71 -19.09
C THR A 218 18.42 -28.38 -19.45
N THR A 219 17.26 -28.39 -20.08
CA THR A 219 16.53 -27.19 -20.48
C THR A 219 15.13 -27.17 -19.88
N VAL A 220 14.59 -25.98 -19.64
CA VAL A 220 13.19 -25.81 -19.27
C VAL A 220 12.30 -26.21 -20.44
N HIS A 221 11.38 -27.12 -20.21
CA HIS A 221 10.51 -27.65 -21.27
C HIS A 221 9.10 -27.04 -21.25
N ALA A 222 8.55 -26.81 -20.07
CA ALA A 222 7.24 -26.19 -19.87
C ALA A 222 7.15 -25.59 -18.48
N ILE A 223 6.43 -24.51 -18.35
CA ILE A 223 6.05 -23.87 -17.10
C ILE A 223 4.56 -24.16 -16.90
N SER A 224 4.16 -24.58 -15.70
CA SER A 224 2.81 -25.09 -15.39
C SER A 224 1.99 -24.15 -14.51
N VAL A 225 2.60 -23.07 -14.03
CA VAL A 225 2.03 -22.07 -13.13
C VAL A 225 2.35 -20.68 -13.63
N GLU A 226 1.63 -19.69 -13.13
CA GLU A 226 1.89 -18.25 -13.33
C GLU A 226 2.23 -17.61 -12.00
N VAL A 227 2.86 -16.44 -12.00
CA VAL A 227 3.03 -15.61 -10.79
C VAL A 227 1.64 -15.24 -10.27
N GLY A 228 1.46 -15.34 -8.96
CA GLY A 228 0.15 -15.19 -8.31
C GLY A 228 -0.65 -16.48 -8.13
N ASP A 229 -0.20 -17.62 -8.68
CA ASP A 229 -0.89 -18.90 -8.44
C ASP A 229 -0.60 -19.43 -7.03
N TYR A 230 -1.65 -19.81 -6.29
CA TYR A 230 -1.47 -20.58 -5.06
C TYR A 230 -1.26 -22.07 -5.34
N VAL A 231 -0.18 -22.62 -4.81
CA VAL A 231 0.23 -24.02 -5.04
C VAL A 231 0.27 -24.82 -3.74
N GLN A 232 -0.06 -26.10 -3.84
CA GLN A 232 0.03 -27.04 -2.72
C GLN A 232 1.39 -27.75 -2.72
N VAL A 233 1.80 -28.26 -1.58
CA VAL A 233 2.98 -29.16 -1.47
C VAL A 233 2.94 -30.24 -2.54
N ASN A 234 4.06 -30.46 -3.23
CA ASN A 234 4.22 -31.34 -4.39
C ASN A 234 3.49 -30.93 -5.66
N SER A 235 2.96 -29.70 -5.78
CA SER A 235 2.49 -29.17 -7.06
C SER A 235 3.64 -29.09 -8.07
N THR A 236 3.34 -29.37 -9.34
CA THR A 236 4.33 -29.24 -10.41
C THR A 236 4.40 -27.80 -10.88
N ILE A 237 5.52 -27.15 -10.66
CA ILE A 237 5.77 -25.76 -11.04
C ILE A 237 6.20 -25.67 -12.52
N LEU A 238 7.15 -26.52 -12.90
CA LEU A 238 7.65 -26.55 -14.28
C LEU A 238 8.20 -27.95 -14.64
N TRP A 239 8.53 -28.14 -15.91
CA TRP A 239 9.13 -29.36 -16.43
C TRP A 239 10.49 -29.02 -17.01
N VAL A 240 11.50 -29.83 -16.67
CA VAL A 240 12.79 -29.79 -17.34
C VAL A 240 12.95 -30.99 -18.26
N ARG A 241 13.70 -30.81 -19.34
CA ARG A 241 14.06 -31.87 -20.30
C ARG A 241 15.56 -32.13 -20.23
N THR A 242 15.93 -33.35 -20.01
CA THR A 242 17.33 -33.81 -20.01
C THR A 242 17.51 -35.05 -20.87
N VAL A 243 18.74 -35.39 -21.18
CA VAL A 243 19.09 -36.62 -21.94
C VAL A 243 19.57 -37.69 -20.97
N GLN A 244 18.83 -38.78 -20.89
CA GLN A 244 19.22 -39.98 -20.11
C GLN A 244 19.30 -41.18 -21.06
N SER A 245 20.43 -41.87 -21.04
CA SER A 245 20.67 -43.06 -21.89
C SER A 245 20.34 -42.86 -23.39
N SER A 246 20.69 -41.67 -23.92
CA SER A 246 20.42 -41.23 -25.31
C SER A 246 18.94 -41.01 -25.66
N GLN A 247 18.09 -40.85 -24.67
CA GLN A 247 16.68 -40.46 -24.83
C GLN A 247 16.35 -39.16 -24.09
N TYR A 248 15.44 -38.39 -24.65
CA TYR A 248 14.89 -37.22 -23.94
C TYR A 248 13.91 -37.68 -22.88
N VAL A 249 14.08 -37.16 -21.65
CA VAL A 249 13.19 -37.40 -20.50
C VAL A 249 12.72 -36.06 -19.96
N ASN A 250 11.41 -35.92 -19.79
CA ASN A 250 10.81 -34.77 -19.11
C ASN A 250 10.62 -35.10 -17.63
N ILE A 251 11.12 -34.25 -16.78
CA ILE A 251 11.08 -34.39 -15.31
C ILE A 251 10.29 -33.25 -14.73
N PRO A 252 9.19 -33.50 -13.93
CA PRO A 252 8.48 -32.47 -13.24
C PRO A 252 9.32 -31.94 -12.08
N ILE A 253 9.41 -30.63 -11.97
CA ILE A 253 9.97 -29.93 -10.81
C ILE A 253 8.81 -29.45 -9.96
N LYS A 254 8.88 -29.77 -8.67
CA LYS A 254 7.79 -29.59 -7.74
C LYS A 254 8.22 -28.75 -6.57
N THR A 255 7.28 -27.95 -6.04
CA THR A 255 7.49 -27.24 -4.77
C THR A 255 7.51 -28.20 -3.60
N LEU A 256 8.24 -27.85 -2.55
CA LEU A 256 8.30 -28.59 -1.28
C LEU A 256 7.32 -28.00 -0.25
N ILE A 257 6.94 -26.74 -0.41
CA ILE A 257 6.01 -26.00 0.46
C ILE A 257 4.70 -25.70 -0.27
N ALA A 258 3.68 -25.28 0.47
CA ALA A 258 2.47 -24.69 -0.07
C ALA A 258 2.56 -23.17 0.07
N GLY A 259 2.13 -22.43 -0.93
CA GLY A 259 2.19 -20.96 -0.91
C GLY A 259 1.90 -20.38 -2.28
N TRP A 260 2.23 -19.13 -2.42
CA TRP A 260 2.02 -18.33 -3.63
C TRP A 260 3.28 -18.33 -4.51
N VAL A 261 3.11 -18.38 -5.82
CA VAL A 261 4.23 -18.28 -6.78
C VAL A 261 4.58 -16.81 -6.97
N TYR A 262 5.69 -16.37 -6.41
CA TYR A 262 6.13 -14.96 -6.46
C TYR A 262 7.03 -14.70 -7.66
N SER A 263 7.86 -15.62 -8.03
CA SER A 263 8.67 -15.45 -9.24
C SER A 263 8.84 -16.72 -10.04
N ILE A 264 9.04 -16.57 -11.35
CA ILE A 264 9.47 -17.62 -12.28
C ILE A 264 10.73 -17.11 -12.97
N ASN A 265 11.89 -17.63 -12.54
CA ASN A 265 13.21 -17.10 -12.87
C ASN A 265 13.81 -17.73 -14.14
N VAL A 266 12.99 -18.39 -14.94
CA VAL A 266 13.42 -19.11 -16.15
C VAL A 266 12.40 -19.00 -17.27
N GLU A 267 12.88 -19.13 -18.51
CA GLU A 267 12.05 -19.18 -19.71
C GLU A 267 12.06 -20.58 -20.34
N ILE A 268 11.06 -20.88 -21.18
CA ILE A 268 11.00 -22.11 -21.94
C ILE A 268 12.23 -22.19 -22.89
N ASP A 269 12.83 -23.37 -22.99
CA ASP A 269 14.08 -23.67 -23.71
C ASP A 269 15.37 -23.09 -23.08
N GLN A 270 15.28 -22.36 -21.96
CA GLN A 270 16.46 -21.89 -21.20
C GLN A 270 17.22 -23.10 -20.61
N GLU A 271 18.55 -23.04 -20.64
CA GLU A 271 19.42 -24.05 -20.02
C GLU A 271 19.50 -23.81 -18.49
N VAL A 272 19.29 -24.87 -17.72
CA VAL A 272 19.49 -24.87 -16.26
C VAL A 272 20.98 -25.14 -15.99
N ILE A 273 21.69 -24.11 -15.58
CA ILE A 273 23.15 -24.10 -15.49
C ILE A 273 23.73 -24.47 -14.11
N SER A 274 22.90 -24.38 -13.06
CA SER A 274 23.30 -24.61 -11.67
C SER A 274 22.25 -25.41 -10.91
N ARG A 275 22.69 -26.24 -9.97
CA ARG A 275 21.80 -26.94 -9.01
C ARG A 275 21.29 -26.03 -7.90
N LEU A 276 21.92 -24.88 -7.73
CA LEU A 276 21.54 -23.85 -6.75
C LEU A 276 20.70 -22.74 -7.38
N GLN A 277 20.42 -22.83 -8.70
CA GLN A 277 19.58 -21.88 -9.38
C GLN A 277 18.11 -22.09 -8.95
N ASP A 278 17.51 -21.07 -8.39
CA ASP A 278 16.08 -21.04 -8.17
C ASP A 278 15.36 -20.81 -9.50
N LEU A 279 14.54 -21.79 -9.87
CA LEU A 279 13.78 -21.78 -11.11
C LEU A 279 12.44 -21.05 -10.95
N ALA A 280 11.93 -21.03 -9.73
CA ALA A 280 10.81 -20.24 -9.24
C ALA A 280 10.95 -20.08 -7.72
N ILE A 281 10.25 -19.10 -7.16
CA ILE A 281 10.12 -18.91 -5.72
C ILE A 281 8.65 -19.04 -5.34
N VAL A 282 8.38 -19.77 -4.27
CA VAL A 282 7.07 -19.91 -3.65
C VAL A 282 7.18 -19.36 -2.23
N VAL A 283 6.30 -18.47 -1.86
CA VAL A 283 6.28 -17.79 -0.56
C VAL A 283 5.10 -18.29 0.25
N GLU A 284 5.32 -18.64 1.51
CA GLU A 284 4.26 -19.10 2.42
C GLU A 284 3.34 -17.93 2.83
N GLU A 285 2.14 -18.22 3.31
CA GLU A 285 1.14 -17.22 3.71
C GLU A 285 1.65 -16.22 4.76
N ASN A 286 2.53 -16.65 5.64
CA ASN A 286 3.11 -15.84 6.71
C ASN A 286 4.38 -15.07 6.30
N GLU A 287 4.76 -15.15 5.05
CA GLU A 287 5.92 -14.48 4.46
C GLU A 287 5.51 -13.51 3.33
N ARG A 288 4.21 -13.37 3.10
CA ARG A 288 3.67 -12.35 2.22
C ARG A 288 3.86 -10.97 2.84
N PHE A 289 3.96 -9.97 1.99
CA PHE A 289 3.89 -8.58 2.40
C PHE A 289 2.62 -8.00 1.80
N THR A 290 1.59 -7.85 2.63
CA THR A 290 0.23 -7.56 2.20
C THR A 290 -0.04 -6.06 2.18
N ASN A 291 -1.15 -5.62 1.57
CA ASN A 291 -1.57 -4.23 1.62
C ASN A 291 -1.60 -3.64 3.04
N LEU A 292 -2.02 -4.44 4.02
CA LEU A 292 -2.00 -4.03 5.42
C LEU A 292 -0.57 -3.93 5.97
N ASP A 293 0.34 -4.81 5.55
CA ASP A 293 1.77 -4.73 5.91
C ASP A 293 2.41 -3.49 5.29
N GLU A 294 2.07 -3.17 4.03
CA GLU A 294 2.45 -1.95 3.32
C GLU A 294 2.06 -0.68 4.08
N TYR A 295 0.80 -0.61 4.48
CA TYR A 295 0.34 0.50 5.30
C TYR A 295 1.08 0.59 6.63
N ASN A 296 1.33 -0.55 7.30
CA ASN A 296 2.00 -0.63 8.58
C ASN A 296 3.53 -0.45 8.50
N ALA A 297 4.14 -0.53 7.32
CA ALA A 297 5.59 -0.31 7.12
C ALA A 297 6.10 1.01 7.67
N ARG A 298 5.22 1.99 7.86
CA ARG A 298 5.50 3.27 8.51
C ARG A 298 5.89 3.18 10.00
N ASP A 299 5.54 2.08 10.69
CA ASP A 299 5.89 1.78 12.10
C ASP A 299 6.72 0.49 12.11
N ARG A 300 8.01 0.63 11.76
CA ARG A 300 8.90 -0.50 11.47
C ARG A 300 9.25 -1.36 12.68
N ASP A 301 9.28 -0.78 13.87
CA ASP A 301 9.56 -1.52 15.09
C ASP A 301 8.29 -1.90 15.88
N ASN A 302 7.12 -1.53 15.33
CA ASN A 302 5.79 -1.80 15.87
C ASN A 302 5.61 -1.30 17.31
N ASP A 303 6.15 -0.11 17.60
CA ASP A 303 6.04 0.55 18.91
C ASP A 303 4.82 1.50 19.02
N GLY A 304 4.09 1.69 17.91
CA GLY A 304 2.90 2.53 17.75
C GLY A 304 3.21 3.98 17.38
N PHE A 305 4.46 4.28 17.05
CA PHE A 305 4.86 5.59 16.51
C PHE A 305 5.37 5.45 15.08
N VAL A 306 5.03 6.43 14.25
CA VAL A 306 5.44 6.45 12.83
C VAL A 306 6.91 6.86 12.73
N ASP A 307 7.79 5.97 12.28
CA ASP A 307 9.23 6.21 12.04
C ASP A 307 9.63 6.13 10.55
N GLY A 308 8.74 5.68 9.68
CA GLY A 308 8.92 5.62 8.23
C GLY A 308 7.72 6.16 7.45
N ARG A 309 7.59 5.73 6.21
CA ARG A 309 6.41 5.95 5.35
C ARG A 309 5.78 4.59 5.05
N SER A 310 4.48 4.59 4.76
CA SER A 310 3.85 3.44 4.10
C SER A 310 4.45 3.28 2.71
N THR A 311 4.55 2.06 2.26
CA THR A 311 4.99 1.68 0.91
C THR A 311 3.84 1.82 -0.11
N ASP A 312 4.12 1.66 -1.38
CA ASP A 312 3.12 1.71 -2.46
C ASP A 312 2.71 0.27 -2.82
N PRO A 313 1.51 -0.20 -2.44
CA PRO A 313 1.09 -1.60 -2.60
C PRO A 313 0.91 -2.06 -4.05
N LEU A 314 1.29 -1.24 -5.00
CA LEU A 314 1.31 -1.58 -6.43
C LEU A 314 2.73 -1.52 -7.02
N VAL A 315 3.75 -1.27 -6.20
CA VAL A 315 5.15 -1.08 -6.63
C VAL A 315 6.10 -1.75 -5.65
N ALA A 316 6.52 -2.94 -5.94
CA ALA A 316 7.37 -3.79 -5.11
C ALA A 316 8.72 -3.20 -4.64
N ASP A 317 9.11 -2.03 -5.08
CA ASP A 317 10.34 -1.30 -4.75
C ASP A 317 9.99 0.20 -4.83
N THR A 318 9.49 0.73 -3.70
CA THR A 318 8.88 2.07 -3.62
C THR A 318 9.86 3.20 -3.91
N ASP A 319 11.13 3.08 -3.51
CA ASP A 319 12.15 4.12 -3.70
C ASP A 319 13.09 3.86 -4.89
N ALA A 320 12.92 2.70 -5.55
CA ALA A 320 13.64 2.29 -6.75
C ALA A 320 15.17 2.15 -6.55
N ASP A 321 15.62 1.70 -5.39
CA ASP A 321 17.03 1.43 -5.11
C ASP A 321 17.47 0.04 -5.61
N GLY A 322 16.51 -0.88 -5.87
CA GLY A 322 16.71 -2.24 -6.33
C GLY A 322 16.52 -3.33 -5.27
N LEU A 323 16.13 -2.95 -4.05
CA LEU A 323 15.67 -3.84 -3.00
C LEU A 323 14.15 -3.75 -2.91
N ILE A 324 13.45 -4.84 -2.68
CA ILE A 324 11.99 -4.84 -2.55
C ILE A 324 11.56 -4.50 -1.13
N ASP A 325 10.42 -3.82 -1.02
CA ASP A 325 9.89 -3.28 0.24
C ASP A 325 9.73 -4.35 1.32
N GLY A 326 9.25 -5.53 0.95
CA GLY A 326 9.11 -6.66 1.87
C GLY A 326 10.42 -7.12 2.51
N ILE A 327 11.56 -7.09 1.78
CA ILE A 327 12.88 -7.39 2.36
C ILE A 327 13.27 -6.32 3.38
N GLU A 328 13.05 -5.06 3.04
CA GLU A 328 13.44 -3.91 3.86
C GLU A 328 12.71 -3.88 5.20
N VAL A 329 11.40 -4.12 5.18
CA VAL A 329 10.54 -4.10 6.38
C VAL A 329 10.71 -5.37 7.23
N ILE A 330 10.68 -6.56 6.62
CA ILE A 330 10.88 -7.82 7.32
C ILE A 330 12.31 -7.89 7.87
N GLY A 331 13.26 -7.45 7.06
CA GLY A 331 14.68 -7.38 7.39
C GLY A 331 15.46 -8.63 7.01
N TRP A 332 16.77 -8.47 6.96
CA TRP A 332 17.74 -9.52 6.61
C TRP A 332 18.83 -9.65 7.67
N THR A 333 19.52 -10.76 7.67
CA THR A 333 20.58 -11.01 8.64
C THR A 333 21.95 -10.76 8.03
N ILE A 334 22.73 -9.88 8.65
CA ILE A 334 24.16 -9.68 8.35
C ILE A 334 25.01 -10.24 9.47
N ARG A 335 26.27 -10.51 9.17
CA ARG A 335 27.26 -10.95 10.13
C ARG A 335 28.34 -9.90 10.33
N ILE A 336 28.48 -9.44 11.56
CA ILE A 336 29.46 -8.44 11.97
C ILE A 336 30.57 -9.10 12.80
N VAL A 337 31.81 -8.75 12.50
CA VAL A 337 32.99 -9.20 13.22
C VAL A 337 33.65 -7.98 13.87
N ASP A 338 33.25 -7.69 15.09
CA ASP A 338 33.83 -6.65 15.95
C ASP A 338 34.67 -7.30 17.09
N GLN A 339 34.36 -7.03 18.31
CA GLN A 339 35.00 -7.71 19.49
C GLN A 339 34.54 -9.18 19.63
N GLY A 340 33.87 -9.73 18.64
CA GLY A 340 33.31 -11.09 18.52
C GLY A 340 32.55 -11.21 17.23
N VAL A 341 31.93 -12.35 16.98
CA VAL A 341 31.02 -12.57 15.82
C VAL A 341 29.59 -12.46 16.28
N ARG A 342 28.80 -11.59 15.66
CA ARG A 342 27.37 -11.45 15.92
C ARG A 342 26.59 -11.41 14.61
N ASP A 343 25.44 -12.06 14.61
CA ASP A 343 24.45 -11.92 13.54
C ASP A 343 23.43 -10.83 13.96
N VAL A 344 23.13 -9.90 13.07
CA VAL A 344 22.24 -8.74 13.30
C VAL A 344 21.16 -8.75 12.24
N ILE A 345 19.90 -8.52 12.64
CA ILE A 345 18.81 -8.28 11.69
C ILE A 345 18.82 -6.77 11.37
N VAL A 346 18.94 -6.46 10.10
CA VAL A 346 18.89 -5.10 9.55
C VAL A 346 17.51 -4.88 8.93
N ARG A 347 16.94 -3.70 9.11
CA ARG A 347 15.74 -3.23 8.43
C ARG A 347 16.03 -1.84 7.91
N SER A 348 15.73 -1.59 6.64
CA SER A 348 15.89 -0.26 6.04
C SER A 348 14.54 0.48 5.92
N ASP A 349 14.58 1.69 5.38
CA ASP A 349 13.41 2.50 5.10
C ASP A 349 13.03 2.34 3.63
N PRO A 350 11.97 1.60 3.27
CA PRO A 350 11.60 1.32 1.89
C PRO A 350 11.19 2.58 1.07
N GLY A 351 11.14 3.74 1.71
CA GLY A 351 10.96 5.02 1.05
C GLY A 351 12.23 5.86 0.96
N ALA A 352 13.41 5.29 1.21
CA ALA A 352 14.67 6.01 1.27
C ALA A 352 15.83 5.24 0.64
N TYR A 353 16.10 5.44 -0.62
CA TYR A 353 17.16 4.84 -1.45
C TYR A 353 18.50 4.50 -0.73
N ASP A 354 18.82 5.20 0.35
CA ASP A 354 20.01 5.12 1.19
C ASP A 354 19.58 5.59 2.59
N THR A 355 19.23 4.64 3.45
CA THR A 355 18.58 4.91 4.74
C THR A 355 19.47 5.71 5.70
N ASP A 356 20.76 5.38 5.83
CA ASP A 356 21.69 6.04 6.77
C ASP A 356 22.50 7.17 6.12
N ARG A 357 22.45 7.25 4.78
CA ARG A 357 23.09 8.30 3.97
C ARG A 357 24.61 8.28 4.04
N ASP A 358 25.20 7.12 4.00
CA ASP A 358 26.65 6.96 3.89
C ASP A 358 27.11 7.00 2.42
N GLY A 359 26.22 6.77 1.47
CA GLY A 359 26.45 6.79 0.01
C GLY A 359 26.32 5.43 -0.65
N LEU A 360 26.10 4.35 0.11
CA LEU A 360 25.62 3.08 -0.40
C LEU A 360 24.08 3.10 -0.49
N SER A 361 23.49 2.41 -1.44
CA SER A 361 22.05 2.15 -1.42
C SER A 361 21.78 0.92 -0.56
N ASP A 362 20.58 0.83 0.01
CA ASP A 362 20.18 -0.30 0.84
C ASP A 362 20.30 -1.63 0.06
N ALA A 363 19.97 -1.61 -1.24
CA ALA A 363 20.22 -2.75 -2.15
C ALA A 363 21.72 -3.09 -2.29
N THR A 364 22.60 -2.11 -2.35
CA THR A 364 24.06 -2.35 -2.41
C THR A 364 24.54 -3.03 -1.14
N GLU A 365 24.04 -2.58 -0.01
CA GLU A 365 24.39 -3.14 1.29
C GLU A 365 23.86 -4.57 1.45
N TYR A 366 22.66 -4.83 1.00
CA TYR A 366 22.07 -6.16 1.00
C TYR A 366 22.80 -7.15 0.07
N TYR A 367 23.05 -6.75 -1.21
CA TYR A 367 23.54 -7.68 -2.25
C TYR A 367 25.08 -7.76 -2.35
N GLU A 368 25.79 -6.68 -2.06
CA GLU A 368 27.20 -6.54 -2.41
C GLU A 368 28.15 -6.39 -1.20
N THR A 369 27.83 -5.47 -0.27
CA THR A 369 28.74 -5.16 0.84
C THR A 369 28.43 -5.92 2.11
N PHE A 370 27.19 -6.36 2.31
CA PHE A 370 26.68 -7.04 3.50
C PHE A 370 26.86 -6.22 4.76
N THR A 371 26.63 -4.91 4.63
CA THR A 371 26.69 -3.90 5.69
C THR A 371 25.32 -3.61 6.28
N ASN A 372 25.26 -2.74 7.27
CA ASN A 372 24.02 -2.36 7.97
C ASN A 372 23.44 -1.07 7.41
N ALA A 373 22.45 -1.14 6.58
CA ALA A 373 21.76 -0.03 5.94
C ALA A 373 21.23 1.08 6.89
N THR A 374 21.38 0.91 8.20
CA THR A 374 20.99 1.91 9.21
C THR A 374 22.17 2.44 10.04
N ASP A 375 23.39 2.06 9.70
CA ASP A 375 24.59 2.46 10.46
C ASP A 375 25.78 2.60 9.51
N ARG A 376 26.20 3.80 9.25
CA ARG A 376 27.30 4.20 8.34
C ARG A 376 28.65 3.54 8.58
N ASP A 377 28.83 2.93 9.74
CA ASP A 377 30.06 2.30 10.22
C ASP A 377 29.65 0.99 10.90
N THR A 378 29.36 -0.02 10.07
CA THR A 378 28.74 -1.29 10.47
C THR A 378 29.50 -2.03 11.57
N ASP A 379 30.83 -2.03 11.54
CA ASP A 379 31.70 -2.77 12.47
C ASP A 379 32.31 -1.88 13.56
N SER A 380 32.05 -0.59 13.50
CA SER A 380 32.41 0.42 14.48
C SER A 380 33.96 0.57 14.64
N ASP A 381 34.67 0.53 13.53
CA ASP A 381 36.15 0.70 13.52
C ASP A 381 36.54 2.17 13.26
N GLY A 382 35.58 3.03 12.87
CA GLY A 382 35.75 4.46 12.63
C GLY A 382 35.88 4.84 11.16
N LEU A 383 35.75 3.87 10.25
CA LEU A 383 35.59 4.10 8.81
C LEU A 383 34.12 4.00 8.42
N GLU A 384 33.68 4.76 7.42
CA GLU A 384 32.35 4.63 6.87
C GLU A 384 32.33 3.50 5.83
N ASP A 385 31.25 2.70 5.79
CA ASP A 385 31.11 1.52 4.93
C ASP A 385 31.38 1.85 3.45
N PHE A 386 30.87 3.00 2.97
CA PHE A 386 31.17 3.50 1.62
C PHE A 386 32.66 3.70 1.38
N THR A 387 33.40 4.22 2.37
CA THR A 387 34.83 4.43 2.25
C THR A 387 35.56 3.11 2.09
N GLU A 388 35.20 2.11 2.87
CA GLU A 388 35.83 0.79 2.85
C GLU A 388 35.50 0.01 1.58
N ALA A 389 34.21 0.02 1.16
CA ALA A 389 33.74 -0.80 0.04
C ALA A 389 33.96 -0.16 -1.34
N MET A 390 33.89 1.20 -1.45
CA MET A 390 33.86 1.90 -2.74
C MET A 390 35.04 2.84 -2.99
N ASP A 391 35.40 3.69 -2.03
CA ASP A 391 36.53 4.61 -2.19
C ASP A 391 37.87 3.89 -2.01
N GLY A 392 37.98 3.05 -1.00
CA GLY A 392 39.15 2.27 -0.67
C GLY A 392 40.36 3.12 -0.23
N PHE A 393 41.46 2.45 -0.02
CA PHE A 393 42.71 3.02 0.50
C PHE A 393 43.87 2.80 -0.45
N VAL A 394 44.97 3.50 -0.25
CA VAL A 394 46.19 3.38 -1.09
C VAL A 394 47.39 3.08 -0.22
N TRP A 395 48.02 1.94 -0.41
CA TRP A 395 49.27 1.55 0.21
C TRP A 395 50.37 1.37 -0.85
N ASN A 396 51.48 2.04 -0.69
CA ASN A 396 52.60 1.99 -1.63
C ASN A 396 52.23 2.21 -3.12
N GLY A 397 51.17 2.98 -3.37
CA GLY A 397 50.68 3.30 -4.72
C GLY A 397 49.76 2.24 -5.33
N SER A 398 49.34 1.25 -4.57
CA SER A 398 48.31 0.26 -4.92
C SER A 398 47.06 0.51 -4.11
N GLY A 399 45.88 0.51 -4.77
CA GLY A 399 44.62 0.61 -4.10
C GLY A 399 44.13 -0.72 -3.51
N TYR A 400 43.45 -0.67 -2.38
CA TYR A 400 42.83 -1.82 -1.71
C TYR A 400 41.55 -1.38 -0.97
N PHE A 401 40.72 -2.34 -0.62
CA PHE A 401 39.50 -2.18 0.14
C PHE A 401 39.57 -2.99 1.43
N THR A 402 38.89 -2.55 2.46
CA THR A 402 38.72 -3.30 3.70
C THR A 402 37.35 -3.97 3.74
N ASN A 403 37.08 -4.72 4.76
CA ASN A 403 35.80 -5.40 4.92
C ASN A 403 34.91 -4.64 5.92
N ALA A 404 34.05 -3.80 5.45
CA ALA A 404 33.14 -2.94 6.23
C ALA A 404 32.25 -3.65 7.27
N SER A 405 32.26 -4.96 7.35
CA SER A 405 31.61 -5.73 8.41
C SER A 405 32.60 -6.46 9.33
N SER A 406 33.88 -6.12 9.26
CA SER A 406 34.95 -6.71 10.07
C SER A 406 35.91 -5.67 10.60
N HIS A 407 35.73 -5.22 11.81
CA HIS A 407 36.54 -4.23 12.55
C HIS A 407 38.07 -4.33 12.41
N ASP A 408 38.59 -5.51 12.07
CA ASP A 408 40.00 -5.87 11.86
C ASP A 408 40.01 -6.90 10.72
N THR A 409 40.26 -6.44 9.48
CA THR A 409 40.14 -7.27 8.28
C THR A 409 41.17 -8.38 8.21
N ASP A 410 42.40 -8.13 8.63
CA ASP A 410 43.52 -9.11 8.53
C ASP A 410 43.82 -9.86 9.84
N LEU A 411 43.12 -9.51 10.93
CA LEU A 411 43.13 -10.16 12.23
C LEU A 411 44.51 -10.08 12.95
N ASP A 412 45.18 -8.96 12.82
CA ASP A 412 46.47 -8.73 13.48
C ASP A 412 46.36 -8.07 14.85
N GLY A 413 45.17 -7.50 15.17
CA GLY A 413 44.79 -6.90 16.44
C GLY A 413 44.71 -5.37 16.44
N LEU A 414 44.98 -4.70 15.32
CA LEU A 414 44.59 -3.32 15.06
C LEU A 414 43.23 -3.30 14.36
N SER A 415 42.52 -2.20 14.48
CA SER A 415 41.33 -2.00 13.64
C SER A 415 41.73 -1.37 12.31
N ASP A 416 40.92 -1.62 11.26
CA ASP A 416 41.20 -1.05 9.95
C ASP A 416 41.29 0.49 10.02
N GLY A 417 40.42 1.12 10.86
CA GLY A 417 40.44 2.55 11.12
C GLY A 417 41.72 3.03 11.80
N GLU A 418 42.31 2.26 12.72
CA GLU A 418 43.61 2.58 13.33
C GLU A 418 44.75 2.50 12.31
N GLU A 419 44.66 1.56 11.37
CA GLU A 419 45.70 1.32 10.39
C GLU A 419 45.76 2.35 9.27
N VAL A 420 44.58 2.83 8.82
CA VAL A 420 44.51 3.74 7.66
C VAL A 420 44.45 5.22 8.03
N VAL A 421 44.07 5.55 9.27
CA VAL A 421 44.01 6.93 9.78
C VAL A 421 45.20 7.20 10.69
N ASP A 422 45.96 8.28 10.44
CA ASP A 422 47.08 8.73 11.27
C ASP A 422 46.58 9.02 12.71
N GLY A 423 46.65 8.00 13.56
CA GLY A 423 46.15 8.00 14.92
C GLY A 423 47.07 8.68 15.94
N LEU A 424 46.88 8.36 17.24
CA LEU A 424 47.68 8.93 18.34
C LEU A 424 49.16 8.45 18.33
N ASP A 425 49.43 7.32 17.73
CA ASP A 425 50.70 6.64 17.64
C ASP A 425 51.50 7.04 16.41
N GLN A 426 50.87 7.63 15.39
CA GLN A 426 51.48 8.10 14.14
C GLN A 426 52.01 6.97 13.24
N TYR A 427 51.49 5.75 13.41
CA TYR A 427 51.73 4.63 12.50
C TYR A 427 50.55 4.45 11.57
N ILE A 428 50.84 4.19 10.32
CA ILE A 428 49.88 3.76 9.29
C ILE A 428 50.41 2.44 8.75
N THR A 429 49.56 1.43 8.74
CA THR A 429 49.84 0.09 8.26
C THR A 429 48.91 -0.31 7.13
N HIS A 430 48.96 -1.52 6.66
CA HIS A 430 48.13 -2.01 5.55
C HIS A 430 47.04 -2.92 6.08
N ALA A 431 45.86 -2.44 6.29
CA ALA A 431 44.72 -3.11 6.92
C ALA A 431 44.28 -4.47 6.34
N ASN A 432 44.89 -4.95 5.26
CA ASN A 432 44.71 -6.31 4.70
C ASN A 432 46.00 -7.14 4.75
N ASN A 433 47.02 -6.70 5.48
CA ASN A 433 48.29 -7.42 5.57
C ASN A 433 48.86 -7.34 6.99
N PRO A 434 48.72 -8.39 7.80
CA PRO A 434 49.02 -8.38 9.23
C PRO A 434 50.50 -8.16 9.59
N ASP A 435 51.38 -7.98 8.62
CA ASP A 435 52.86 -7.71 8.77
C ASP A 435 53.23 -6.82 7.58
N SER A 436 53.02 -5.50 7.72
CA SER A 436 53.16 -4.52 6.64
C SER A 436 54.58 -4.32 6.14
N ASP A 437 55.59 -4.60 6.96
CA ASP A 437 56.99 -4.45 6.63
C ASP A 437 57.72 -5.78 6.39
N ASP A 438 57.01 -6.92 6.51
CA ASP A 438 57.52 -8.30 6.28
C ASP A 438 58.66 -8.70 7.24
N ASP A 439 58.70 -8.15 8.47
CA ASP A 439 59.77 -8.47 9.43
C ASP A 439 59.46 -9.71 10.31
N GLY A 440 58.21 -10.17 10.30
CA GLY A 440 57.72 -11.37 10.98
C GLY A 440 57.02 -11.11 12.30
N LEU A 441 56.81 -9.84 12.68
CA LEU A 441 55.92 -9.41 13.75
C LEU A 441 54.64 -8.91 13.12
N PHE A 442 53.51 -9.03 13.81
CA PHE A 442 52.26 -8.46 13.38
C PHE A 442 52.19 -6.98 13.77
N ASP A 443 51.61 -6.15 12.91
CA ASP A 443 51.51 -4.71 13.09
C ASP A 443 50.89 -4.36 14.46
N GLY A 444 49.83 -5.06 14.89
CA GLY A 444 49.21 -4.92 16.21
C GLY A 444 50.08 -5.35 17.41
N SER A 445 51.25 -5.90 17.16
CA SER A 445 52.22 -6.22 18.20
C SER A 445 53.38 -5.21 18.26
N GLU A 446 53.49 -4.31 17.28
CA GLU A 446 54.55 -3.32 17.13
C GLU A 446 54.13 -1.93 17.60
N VAL A 447 52.82 -1.66 17.64
CA VAL A 447 52.20 -0.39 18.05
C VAL A 447 51.80 -0.35 19.53
#